data_7bfbc78556c0b9b7a73f8c8f3ce35cfe
#
_entry.id   7bfbc78556c0b9b7a73f8c8f3ce35cfe
#
_cell.length_a   1.000
_cell.length_b   1.000
_cell.length_c   1.000
_cell.angle_alpha   90.00
_cell.angle_beta   90.00
_cell.angle_gamma   90.00
#
_symmetry.space_group_name_H-M   'P 1'
#
loop_
_entity.id
_entity.type
_entity.pdbx_description
1 polymer ?
#
loop_
_entity_poly.entity_id
_entity_poly.type
_entity_poly.pdbx_seq_one_letter_code
_entity_poly.pdbx_strand_id
1 'polypeptide(L)'
;MGAGRNRRDPQLAHEQAEGRMMQNHTYPTLAAATLIWARIGLLSFGGPAGQIALMHQILVEEQRWLGEKRFLHALNYCMLLPGPEAMQLAVYIGWLMHRTLGGIIAGVLFVLPGVVAIMTLSWIYALYGNAGPVEALFFGLKAAVLAIVVQAVIRIGSRALKNGAMAAIAAASFLAIFGFAVPFPLIILISGLAGFFGARAGIPAFRDGGGHGKVGKVQVPDAETLLGEESPEHTQINRGWAFRISAVFLALWLVPVALLFAVFGPANVFSQIAGFFSVMAVVTFGGAYAVLAYVAQEAVQNYGWLAPGEMLDGLGMAETTPGPLIMVTQFVGFMGAFRDVSGLPPLMAGTLGGLLTTWVTFTPCFLWIFLGAPFIERLRGNKVLTAALTAITAAVVGVILNLAVWFGLHVVFDKVRVITSFGLNIDVPVWSTLNLPAAALVLAALVAVFHFRLGPVTVLAGCAAAGLILRMANIA
;
A
#
# COMPACT_ATOMS: atom_id res chain seq x y z
N MET A 1 -42.93 63.60 10.90
CA MET A 1 -41.77 62.94 11.48
C MET A 1 -41.97 61.44 11.31
N GLY A 2 -41.39 60.84 10.26
CA GLY A 2 -41.47 59.46 9.94
C GLY A 2 -40.09 58.80 10.02
N ALA A 3 -39.90 57.95 10.99
CA ALA A 3 -38.68 57.18 11.16
C ALA A 3 -38.74 55.95 10.20
N GLY A 4 -37.99 56.04 9.10
CA GLY A 4 -37.75 54.91 8.21
C GLY A 4 -36.85 53.87 8.86
N ARG A 5 -37.39 52.73 9.31
CA ARG A 5 -36.65 51.57 9.72
C ARG A 5 -36.03 50.90 8.48
N ASN A 6 -34.77 51.06 8.29
CA ASN A 6 -33.93 50.38 7.32
C ASN A 6 -33.89 48.88 7.69
N ARG A 7 -34.84 48.08 7.18
CA ARG A 7 -34.76 46.60 7.25
C ARG A 7 -33.68 46.17 6.29
N ARG A 8 -32.50 45.89 6.79
CA ARG A 8 -31.47 45.16 6.01
C ARG A 8 -32.08 43.81 5.61
N ASP A 9 -32.13 43.56 4.31
CA ASP A 9 -32.65 42.33 3.74
C ASP A 9 -31.83 41.14 4.24
N PRO A 10 -32.44 40.15 4.92
CA PRO A 10 -31.70 38.97 5.42
C PRO A 10 -31.02 38.18 4.31
N GLN A 11 -31.56 38.21 3.08
CA GLN A 11 -30.97 37.55 1.90
C GLN A 11 -29.66 38.23 1.46
N LEU A 12 -29.60 39.57 1.44
CA LEU A 12 -28.38 40.33 1.14
C LEU A 12 -27.29 40.13 2.19
N ALA A 13 -27.67 39.96 3.46
CA ALA A 13 -26.73 39.63 4.52
C ALA A 13 -26.16 38.21 4.41
N HIS A 14 -26.98 37.25 3.96
CA HIS A 14 -26.57 35.87 3.68
C HIS A 14 -25.64 35.79 2.45
N GLU A 15 -25.99 36.45 1.33
CA GLU A 15 -25.14 36.55 0.14
C GLU A 15 -23.81 37.26 0.41
N GLN A 16 -23.81 38.31 1.25
CA GLN A 16 -22.59 39.01 1.66
C GLN A 16 -21.75 38.17 2.62
N ALA A 17 -22.35 37.34 3.47
CA ALA A 17 -21.64 36.43 4.35
C ALA A 17 -21.06 35.25 3.54
N GLU A 18 -21.79 34.71 2.58
CA GLU A 18 -21.33 33.68 1.63
C GLU A 18 -20.23 34.24 0.72
N GLY A 19 -20.38 35.44 0.17
CA GLY A 19 -19.35 36.12 -0.61
C GLY A 19 -18.08 36.43 0.19
N ARG A 20 -18.19 36.72 1.49
CA ARG A 20 -17.04 36.87 2.38
C ARG A 20 -16.36 35.56 2.77
N MET A 21 -17.10 34.46 2.88
CA MET A 21 -16.52 33.12 3.09
C MET A 21 -15.79 32.63 1.84
N MET A 22 -16.28 32.93 0.62
CA MET A 22 -15.58 32.60 -0.62
C MET A 22 -14.33 33.47 -0.87
N GLN A 23 -14.27 34.69 -0.37
CA GLN A 23 -13.14 35.61 -0.61
C GLN A 23 -11.86 35.29 0.16
N ASN A 24 -11.86 34.34 1.11
CA ASN A 24 -10.67 34.04 1.94
C ASN A 24 -9.93 32.75 1.60
N HIS A 25 -10.29 32.01 0.54
CA HIS A 25 -9.54 30.86 0.09
C HIS A 25 -8.58 31.25 -1.04
N THR A 26 -7.50 31.93 -0.72
CA THR A 26 -6.38 32.13 -1.65
C THR A 26 -5.76 30.77 -1.97
N TYR A 27 -5.54 30.51 -3.27
CA TYR A 27 -4.86 29.30 -3.74
C TYR A 27 -3.52 29.17 -3.01
N PRO A 28 -3.23 28.02 -2.34
CA PRO A 28 -2.06 27.91 -1.50
C PRO A 28 -0.78 28.08 -2.32
N THR A 29 0.19 28.79 -1.80
CA THR A 29 1.53 28.81 -2.40
C THR A 29 2.14 27.41 -2.35
N LEU A 30 3.09 27.13 -3.24
CA LEU A 30 3.80 25.84 -3.23
C LEU A 30 4.43 25.54 -1.86
N ALA A 31 4.97 26.57 -1.17
CA ALA A 31 5.54 26.41 0.16
C ALA A 31 4.47 26.03 1.20
N ALA A 32 3.30 26.68 1.20
CA ALA A 32 2.20 26.32 2.08
C ALA A 32 1.69 24.90 1.81
N ALA A 33 1.54 24.51 0.54
CA ALA A 33 1.17 23.17 0.16
C ALA A 33 2.20 22.13 0.60
N THR A 34 3.50 22.44 0.50
CA THR A 34 4.59 21.57 0.97
C THR A 34 4.46 21.25 2.46
N LEU A 35 4.10 22.22 3.31
CA LEU A 35 3.88 21.99 4.75
C LEU A 35 2.69 21.06 5.00
N ILE A 36 1.60 21.21 4.23
CA ILE A 36 0.45 20.30 4.33
C ILE A 36 0.83 18.88 3.92
N TRP A 37 1.58 18.71 2.83
CA TRP A 37 2.07 17.38 2.41
C TRP A 37 3.03 16.77 3.42
N ALA A 38 3.91 17.56 4.04
CA ALA A 38 4.78 17.10 5.12
C ALA A 38 3.97 16.63 6.34
N ARG A 39 2.91 17.39 6.73
CA ARG A 39 1.98 16.99 7.80
C ARG A 39 1.29 15.68 7.47
N ILE A 40 0.78 15.51 6.23
CA ILE A 40 0.15 14.27 5.78
C ILE A 40 1.13 13.11 5.86
N GLY A 41 2.35 13.27 5.34
CA GLY A 41 3.37 12.22 5.35
C GLY A 41 3.71 11.75 6.77
N LEU A 42 3.94 12.69 7.70
CA LEU A 42 4.27 12.39 9.10
C LEU A 42 3.13 11.71 9.86
N LEU A 43 1.88 12.01 9.54
CA LEU A 43 0.70 11.45 10.19
C LEU A 43 0.12 10.23 9.48
N SER A 44 0.73 9.77 8.38
CA SER A 44 0.26 8.66 7.53
C SER A 44 0.53 7.30 8.17
N PHE A 45 -0.23 6.93 9.20
CA PHE A 45 -0.18 5.63 9.86
C PHE A 45 -1.43 4.79 9.50
N GLY A 46 -1.38 3.48 9.81
CA GLY A 46 -2.54 2.60 9.78
C GLY A 46 -2.93 2.07 8.39
N GLY A 47 -1.96 1.99 7.50
CA GLY A 47 -2.12 1.41 6.17
C GLY A 47 -2.96 2.26 5.20
N PRO A 48 -3.26 1.77 3.98
CA PRO A 48 -3.86 2.57 2.92
C PRO A 48 -5.18 3.23 3.30
N ALA A 49 -6.06 2.52 4.01
CA ALA A 49 -7.37 3.04 4.39
C ALA A 49 -7.26 4.21 5.37
N GLY A 50 -6.35 4.13 6.36
CA GLY A 50 -6.11 5.21 7.31
C GLY A 50 -5.49 6.43 6.63
N GLN A 51 -4.55 6.20 5.72
CA GLN A 51 -3.88 7.26 4.95
C GLN A 51 -4.84 8.00 4.01
N ILE A 52 -5.71 7.28 3.32
CA ILE A 52 -6.74 7.87 2.45
C ILE A 52 -7.74 8.68 3.29
N ALA A 53 -8.17 8.16 4.45
CA ALA A 53 -9.06 8.88 5.37
C ALA A 53 -8.41 10.16 5.92
N LEU A 54 -7.12 10.11 6.28
CA LEU A 54 -6.34 11.28 6.70
C LEU A 54 -6.24 12.34 5.60
N MET A 55 -5.93 11.92 4.36
CA MET A 55 -5.89 12.84 3.22
C MET A 55 -7.27 13.45 2.95
N HIS A 56 -8.34 12.66 3.04
CA HIS A 56 -9.70 13.17 2.91
C HIS A 56 -9.98 14.23 3.97
N GLN A 57 -9.73 13.93 5.24
CA GLN A 57 -9.93 14.87 6.34
C GLN A 57 -9.16 16.18 6.11
N ILE A 58 -7.86 16.10 5.78
CA ILE A 58 -7.03 17.29 5.63
C ILE A 58 -7.37 18.05 4.34
N LEU A 59 -7.46 17.38 3.20
CA LEU A 59 -7.56 18.05 1.89
C LEU A 59 -8.99 18.44 1.51
N VAL A 60 -10.00 17.66 1.95
CA VAL A 60 -11.41 17.91 1.64
C VAL A 60 -12.09 18.69 2.76
N GLU A 61 -12.00 18.22 4.01
CA GLU A 61 -12.76 18.81 5.12
C GLU A 61 -12.07 20.05 5.72
N GLU A 62 -10.72 19.99 6.00
CA GLU A 62 -9.99 21.09 6.64
C GLU A 62 -9.58 22.17 5.62
N GLN A 63 -8.88 21.79 4.55
CA GLN A 63 -8.28 22.72 3.58
C GLN A 63 -9.21 23.09 2.42
N ARG A 64 -10.24 22.27 2.15
CA ARG A 64 -11.18 22.43 1.04
C ARG A 64 -10.50 22.64 -0.32
N TRP A 65 -9.41 21.89 -0.57
CA TRP A 65 -8.71 21.97 -1.85
C TRP A 65 -9.54 21.37 -2.99
N LEU A 66 -10.21 20.25 -2.70
CA LEU A 66 -11.09 19.55 -3.64
C LEU A 66 -12.30 18.98 -2.90
N GLY A 67 -13.41 18.80 -3.64
CA GLY A 67 -14.64 18.25 -3.07
C GLY A 67 -14.66 16.72 -3.04
N GLU A 68 -15.68 16.20 -2.36
CA GLU A 68 -15.89 14.76 -2.17
C GLU A 68 -15.89 13.98 -3.50
N LYS A 69 -16.64 14.46 -4.50
CA LYS A 69 -16.80 13.79 -5.80
C LYS A 69 -15.46 13.70 -6.53
N ARG A 70 -14.67 14.77 -6.52
CA ARG A 70 -13.36 14.80 -7.18
C ARG A 70 -12.34 13.95 -6.43
N PHE A 71 -12.36 13.94 -5.09
CA PHE A 71 -11.52 13.08 -4.27
C PHE A 71 -11.78 11.60 -4.56
N LEU A 72 -13.04 11.18 -4.55
CA LEU A 72 -13.44 9.81 -4.86
C LEU A 72 -13.08 9.41 -6.30
N HIS A 73 -13.19 10.35 -7.22
CA HIS A 73 -12.80 10.13 -8.62
C HIS A 73 -11.27 9.90 -8.73
N ALA A 74 -10.47 10.73 -8.07
CA ALA A 74 -9.02 10.56 -7.98
C ALA A 74 -8.63 9.22 -7.35
N LEU A 75 -9.27 8.86 -6.24
CA LEU A 75 -9.06 7.59 -5.56
C LEU A 75 -9.37 6.39 -6.46
N ASN A 76 -10.53 6.40 -7.11
CA ASN A 76 -10.93 5.32 -8.03
C ASN A 76 -9.92 5.15 -9.17
N TYR A 77 -9.36 6.25 -9.67
CA TYR A 77 -8.31 6.19 -10.67
C TYR A 77 -7.03 5.54 -10.13
N CYS A 78 -6.52 5.99 -8.98
CA CYS A 78 -5.32 5.43 -8.38
C CYS A 78 -5.47 3.92 -8.11
N MET A 79 -6.66 3.46 -7.77
CA MET A 79 -6.94 2.02 -7.57
C MET A 79 -6.92 1.19 -8.87
N LEU A 80 -6.95 1.83 -10.04
CA LEU A 80 -6.80 1.15 -11.34
C LEU A 80 -5.33 0.97 -11.74
N LEU A 81 -4.42 1.70 -11.10
CA LEU A 81 -2.99 1.70 -11.41
C LEU A 81 -2.23 0.70 -10.55
N PRO A 82 -1.13 0.11 -11.06
CA PRO A 82 -0.25 -0.67 -10.21
C PRO A 82 0.51 0.24 -9.23
N GLY A 83 0.62 -0.16 -7.97
CA GLY A 83 1.36 0.55 -6.94
C GLY A 83 0.53 0.94 -5.71
N PRO A 84 1.13 1.66 -4.73
CA PRO A 84 0.48 2.09 -3.50
C PRO A 84 -0.51 3.24 -3.76
N GLU A 85 -1.81 2.94 -3.75
CA GLU A 85 -2.89 3.86 -4.08
C GLU A 85 -2.89 5.17 -3.27
N ALA A 86 -2.53 5.12 -2.00
CA ALA A 86 -2.50 6.31 -1.15
C ALA A 86 -1.39 7.30 -1.58
N MET A 87 -0.19 6.80 -1.89
CA MET A 87 0.90 7.62 -2.43
C MET A 87 0.53 8.19 -3.81
N GLN A 88 -0.05 7.36 -4.67
CA GLN A 88 -0.50 7.78 -5.99
C GLN A 88 -1.57 8.88 -5.90
N LEU A 89 -2.50 8.77 -4.94
CA LEU A 89 -3.50 9.80 -4.67
C LEU A 89 -2.85 11.11 -4.23
N ALA A 90 -1.82 11.07 -3.38
CA ALA A 90 -1.06 12.26 -2.99
C ALA A 90 -0.38 12.91 -4.21
N VAL A 91 0.29 12.11 -5.07
CA VAL A 91 0.92 12.59 -6.32
C VAL A 91 -0.11 13.24 -7.23
N TYR A 92 -1.27 12.59 -7.42
CA TYR A 92 -2.32 13.10 -8.29
C TYR A 92 -2.91 14.43 -7.80
N ILE A 93 -3.28 14.52 -6.51
CA ILE A 93 -3.81 15.75 -5.94
C ILE A 93 -2.75 16.86 -5.93
N GLY A 94 -1.50 16.53 -5.59
CA GLY A 94 -0.38 17.47 -5.68
C GLY A 94 -0.17 18.01 -7.10
N TRP A 95 -0.33 17.15 -8.12
CA TRP A 95 -0.29 17.54 -9.53
C TRP A 95 -1.46 18.42 -9.94
N LEU A 96 -2.67 18.13 -9.49
CA LEU A 96 -3.83 19.00 -9.72
C LEU A 96 -3.62 20.40 -9.13
N MET A 97 -3.01 20.50 -7.95
CA MET A 97 -2.78 21.77 -7.25
C MET A 97 -1.60 22.55 -7.84
N HIS A 98 -0.45 21.93 -8.08
CA HIS A 98 0.79 22.62 -8.44
C HIS A 98 1.55 21.92 -9.57
N ARG A 99 0.84 21.36 -10.55
CA ARG A 99 1.43 20.70 -11.72
C ARG A 99 2.42 19.59 -11.33
N THR A 100 3.37 19.27 -12.20
CA THR A 100 4.35 18.18 -11.99
C THR A 100 5.15 18.34 -10.69
N LEU A 101 5.59 19.56 -10.39
CA LEU A 101 6.39 19.81 -9.17
C LEU A 101 5.58 19.54 -7.89
N GLY A 102 4.32 19.97 -7.85
CA GLY A 102 3.44 19.68 -6.72
C GLY A 102 3.20 18.18 -6.52
N GLY A 103 3.04 17.44 -7.62
CA GLY A 103 2.92 15.99 -7.56
C GLY A 103 4.18 15.30 -7.04
N ILE A 104 5.37 15.74 -7.49
CA ILE A 104 6.65 15.20 -7.01
C ILE A 104 6.82 15.48 -5.51
N ILE A 105 6.61 16.72 -5.08
CA ILE A 105 6.73 17.11 -3.67
C ILE A 105 5.76 16.30 -2.80
N ALA A 106 4.50 16.20 -3.20
CA ALA A 106 3.50 15.43 -2.47
C ALA A 106 3.88 13.96 -2.32
N GLY A 107 4.28 13.32 -3.41
CA GLY A 107 4.67 11.90 -3.39
C GLY A 107 5.95 11.65 -2.59
N VAL A 108 6.97 12.47 -2.74
CA VAL A 108 8.23 12.36 -1.99
C VAL A 108 7.98 12.55 -0.50
N LEU A 109 7.26 13.61 -0.09
CA LEU A 109 6.96 13.89 1.32
C LEU A 109 6.04 12.84 1.95
N PHE A 110 5.20 12.17 1.15
CA PHE A 110 4.36 11.08 1.61
C PHE A 110 5.18 9.82 1.95
N VAL A 111 6.25 9.56 1.19
CA VAL A 111 7.10 8.36 1.34
C VAL A 111 8.27 8.60 2.30
N LEU A 112 8.84 9.80 2.32
CA LEU A 112 10.08 10.12 3.04
C LEU A 112 10.09 9.77 4.53
N PRO A 113 9.03 10.04 5.34
CA PRO A 113 9.02 9.63 6.73
C PRO A 113 9.15 8.10 6.90
N GLY A 114 8.49 7.33 6.01
CA GLY A 114 8.61 5.88 5.98
C GLY A 114 10.03 5.42 5.61
N VAL A 115 10.66 6.07 4.62
CA VAL A 115 12.05 5.75 4.23
C VAL A 115 12.99 5.89 5.43
N VAL A 116 12.90 7.02 6.14
CA VAL A 116 13.76 7.29 7.30
C VAL A 116 13.46 6.30 8.43
N ALA A 117 12.19 6.07 8.75
CA ALA A 117 11.78 5.21 9.85
C ALA A 117 12.18 3.75 9.59
N ILE A 118 11.84 3.18 8.43
CA ILE A 118 12.20 1.79 8.09
C ILE A 118 13.71 1.62 7.96
N MET A 119 14.45 2.59 7.41
CA MET A 119 15.90 2.51 7.34
C MET A 119 16.52 2.45 8.75
N THR A 120 16.07 3.34 9.65
CA THR A 120 16.54 3.35 11.04
C THR A 120 16.23 2.05 11.75
N LEU A 121 15.01 1.54 11.60
CA LEU A 121 14.62 0.24 12.19
C LEU A 121 15.38 -0.93 11.57
N SER A 122 15.69 -0.88 10.28
CA SER A 122 16.51 -1.90 9.61
C SER A 122 17.93 -1.92 10.17
N TRP A 123 18.54 -0.76 10.43
CA TRP A 123 19.85 -0.69 11.10
C TRP A 123 19.81 -1.27 12.51
N ILE A 124 18.80 -0.89 13.29
CA ILE A 124 18.62 -1.42 14.65
C ILE A 124 18.42 -2.94 14.60
N TYR A 125 17.59 -3.43 13.69
CA TYR A 125 17.34 -4.85 13.51
C TYR A 125 18.61 -5.62 13.11
N ALA A 126 19.37 -5.11 12.15
CA ALA A 126 20.58 -5.75 11.67
C ALA A 126 21.68 -5.82 12.75
N LEU A 127 21.77 -4.80 13.62
CA LEU A 127 22.78 -4.72 14.66
C LEU A 127 22.37 -5.40 15.97
N TYR A 128 21.10 -5.34 16.33
CA TYR A 128 20.60 -5.72 17.65
C TYR A 128 19.42 -6.70 17.61
N GLY A 129 19.02 -7.20 16.43
CA GLY A 129 17.85 -8.07 16.27
C GLY A 129 17.90 -9.33 17.14
N ASN A 130 19.08 -9.87 17.38
CA ASN A 130 19.31 -11.04 18.23
C ASN A 130 19.48 -10.68 19.73
N ALA A 131 19.38 -9.41 20.11
CA ALA A 131 19.40 -9.03 21.52
C ALA A 131 18.07 -9.41 22.18
N GLY A 132 18.13 -10.09 23.34
CA GLY A 132 16.95 -10.66 24.00
C GLY A 132 15.72 -9.73 24.11
N PRO A 133 15.87 -8.44 24.50
CA PRO A 133 14.72 -7.52 24.54
C PRO A 133 14.15 -7.21 23.15
N VAL A 134 14.99 -7.12 22.12
CA VAL A 134 14.55 -6.83 20.74
C VAL A 134 13.84 -8.06 20.17
N GLU A 135 14.41 -9.25 20.36
CA GLU A 135 13.79 -10.52 19.97
C GLU A 135 12.42 -10.71 20.63
N ALA A 136 12.30 -10.37 21.92
CA ALA A 136 11.03 -10.44 22.65
C ALA A 136 9.95 -9.48 22.12
N LEU A 137 10.35 -8.25 21.74
CA LEU A 137 9.44 -7.30 21.09
C LEU A 137 8.90 -7.86 19.76
N PHE A 138 9.80 -8.40 18.92
CA PHE A 138 9.40 -8.96 17.63
C PHE A 138 8.58 -10.25 17.79
N PHE A 139 8.84 -11.06 18.81
CA PHE A 139 7.99 -12.20 19.15
C PHE A 139 6.53 -11.78 19.36
N GLY A 140 6.31 -10.72 20.13
CA GLY A 140 4.96 -10.16 20.34
C GLY A 140 4.37 -9.53 19.06
N LEU A 141 5.18 -8.78 18.31
CA LEU A 141 4.75 -8.12 17.09
C LEU A 141 4.25 -9.12 16.02
N LYS A 142 4.89 -10.28 15.87
CA LYS A 142 4.46 -11.34 14.92
C LYS A 142 3.03 -11.78 15.14
N ALA A 143 2.59 -11.92 16.38
CA ALA A 143 1.22 -12.29 16.71
C ALA A 143 0.21 -11.19 16.33
N ALA A 144 0.56 -9.93 16.60
CA ALA A 144 -0.26 -8.78 16.21
C ALA A 144 -0.38 -8.65 14.69
N VAL A 145 0.75 -8.78 13.98
CA VAL A 145 0.79 -8.71 12.51
C VAL A 145 -0.08 -9.78 11.88
N LEU A 146 -0.03 -11.01 12.38
CA LEU A 146 -0.89 -12.09 11.90
C LEU A 146 -2.36 -11.74 12.07
N ALA A 147 -2.78 -11.20 13.21
CA ALA A 147 -4.15 -10.77 13.44
C ALA A 147 -4.59 -9.64 12.49
N ILE A 148 -3.70 -8.69 12.20
CA ILE A 148 -3.94 -7.59 11.25
C ILE A 148 -4.07 -8.12 9.82
N VAL A 149 -3.24 -9.08 9.40
CA VAL A 149 -3.34 -9.71 8.08
C VAL A 149 -4.65 -10.48 7.94
N VAL A 150 -5.07 -11.23 8.96
CA VAL A 150 -6.38 -11.91 8.97
C VAL A 150 -7.52 -10.88 8.85
N GLN A 151 -7.43 -9.76 9.57
CA GLN A 151 -8.39 -8.66 9.43
C GLN A 151 -8.41 -8.09 8.01
N ALA A 152 -7.25 -7.95 7.37
CA ALA A 152 -7.16 -7.49 5.99
C ALA A 152 -7.84 -8.46 5.01
N VAL A 153 -7.64 -9.78 5.17
CA VAL A 153 -8.34 -10.81 4.37
C VAL A 153 -9.86 -10.63 4.46
N ILE A 154 -10.39 -10.52 5.67
CA ILE A 154 -11.84 -10.38 5.88
C ILE A 154 -12.35 -9.06 5.30
N ARG A 155 -11.66 -7.95 5.56
CA ARG A 155 -12.04 -6.61 5.08
C ARG A 155 -12.00 -6.51 3.56
N ILE A 156 -10.97 -7.02 2.91
CA ILE A 156 -10.84 -6.99 1.44
C ILE A 156 -11.82 -8.00 0.83
N GLY A 157 -11.91 -9.21 1.41
CA GLY A 157 -12.83 -10.25 0.96
C GLY A 157 -14.28 -9.82 0.96
N SER A 158 -14.75 -9.15 2.02
CA SER A 158 -16.13 -8.64 2.10
C SER A 158 -16.47 -7.61 1.02
N ARG A 159 -15.48 -6.93 0.47
CA ARG A 159 -15.66 -5.94 -0.61
C ARG A 159 -15.49 -6.53 -2.02
N ALA A 160 -14.58 -7.51 -2.16
CA ALA A 160 -14.20 -8.09 -3.45
C ALA A 160 -15.07 -9.28 -3.86
N LEU A 161 -15.48 -10.12 -2.91
CA LEU A 161 -16.19 -11.38 -3.16
C LEU A 161 -17.71 -11.17 -3.22
N LYS A 162 -18.19 -10.44 -4.22
CA LYS A 162 -19.60 -10.05 -4.35
C LYS A 162 -20.50 -11.16 -4.92
N ASN A 163 -19.93 -12.13 -5.62
CA ASN A 163 -20.67 -13.23 -6.24
C ASN A 163 -19.83 -14.52 -6.26
N GLY A 164 -20.48 -15.64 -6.64
CA GLY A 164 -19.83 -16.94 -6.66
C GLY A 164 -18.63 -17.04 -7.62
N ALA A 165 -18.62 -16.29 -8.72
CA ALA A 165 -17.49 -16.28 -9.65
C ALA A 165 -16.25 -15.61 -9.02
N MET A 166 -16.42 -14.50 -8.31
CA MET A 166 -15.34 -13.85 -7.57
C MET A 166 -14.82 -14.73 -6.43
N ALA A 167 -15.72 -15.43 -5.72
CA ALA A 167 -15.32 -16.39 -4.69
C ALA A 167 -14.56 -17.60 -5.31
N ALA A 168 -14.97 -18.09 -6.47
CA ALA A 168 -14.26 -19.15 -7.18
C ALA A 168 -12.87 -18.72 -7.65
N ILE A 169 -12.71 -17.49 -8.15
CA ILE A 169 -11.41 -16.91 -8.52
C ILE A 169 -10.50 -16.83 -7.29
N ALA A 170 -11.00 -16.35 -6.16
CA ALA A 170 -10.23 -16.27 -4.92
C ALA A 170 -9.80 -17.66 -4.43
N ALA A 171 -10.69 -18.64 -4.42
CA ALA A 171 -10.40 -20.02 -4.03
C ALA A 171 -9.38 -20.66 -4.97
N ALA A 172 -9.55 -20.51 -6.29
CA ALA A 172 -8.61 -21.01 -7.29
C ALA A 172 -7.21 -20.39 -7.13
N SER A 173 -7.14 -19.05 -6.86
CA SER A 173 -5.88 -18.35 -6.63
C SER A 173 -5.20 -18.82 -5.35
N PHE A 174 -5.95 -19.02 -4.26
CA PHE A 174 -5.43 -19.60 -3.03
C PHE A 174 -4.86 -21.00 -3.27
N LEU A 175 -5.61 -21.89 -3.91
CA LEU A 175 -5.15 -23.24 -4.20
C LEU A 175 -3.94 -23.28 -5.14
N ALA A 176 -3.90 -22.38 -6.13
CA ALA A 176 -2.78 -22.26 -7.06
C ALA A 176 -1.48 -21.87 -6.37
N ILE A 177 -1.52 -20.89 -5.46
CA ILE A 177 -0.30 -20.45 -4.76
C ILE A 177 0.05 -21.39 -3.60
N PHE A 178 -0.93 -21.78 -2.78
CA PHE A 178 -0.72 -22.62 -1.60
C PHE A 178 -0.33 -24.06 -1.95
N GLY A 179 -0.98 -24.65 -2.96
CA GLY A 179 -0.76 -26.04 -3.33
C GLY A 179 0.30 -26.26 -4.40
N PHE A 180 0.41 -25.33 -5.36
CA PHE A 180 1.24 -25.52 -6.54
C PHE A 180 2.36 -24.50 -6.68
N ALA A 181 2.53 -23.59 -5.72
CA ALA A 181 3.53 -22.52 -5.73
C ALA A 181 3.52 -21.68 -7.03
N VAL A 182 2.33 -21.48 -7.64
CA VAL A 182 2.18 -20.71 -8.88
C VAL A 182 2.66 -19.29 -8.64
N PRO A 183 3.53 -18.72 -9.51
CA PRO A 183 4.02 -17.36 -9.35
C PRO A 183 2.89 -16.32 -9.34
N PHE A 184 2.93 -15.39 -8.39
CA PHE A 184 1.94 -14.33 -8.23
C PHE A 184 1.61 -13.56 -9.52
N PRO A 185 2.61 -13.13 -10.34
CA PRO A 185 2.32 -12.42 -11.59
C PRO A 185 1.43 -13.20 -12.55
N LEU A 186 1.57 -14.52 -12.58
CA LEU A 186 0.75 -15.40 -13.42
C LEU A 186 -0.69 -15.46 -12.92
N ILE A 187 -0.90 -15.50 -11.60
CA ILE A 187 -2.24 -15.45 -10.99
C ILE A 187 -2.94 -14.14 -11.35
N ILE A 188 -2.26 -13.01 -11.26
CA ILE A 188 -2.78 -11.69 -11.63
C ILE A 188 -3.14 -11.64 -13.11
N LEU A 189 -2.26 -12.13 -13.98
CA LEU A 189 -2.49 -12.15 -15.42
C LEU A 189 -3.72 -13.00 -15.79
N ILE A 190 -3.77 -14.25 -15.30
CA ILE A 190 -4.88 -15.17 -15.59
C ILE A 190 -6.21 -14.61 -15.07
N SER A 191 -6.22 -14.07 -13.85
CA SER A 191 -7.43 -13.47 -13.26
C SER A 191 -7.89 -12.23 -14.01
N GLY A 192 -6.94 -11.37 -14.42
CA GLY A 192 -7.23 -10.21 -15.25
C GLY A 192 -7.82 -10.59 -16.61
N LEU A 193 -7.25 -11.59 -17.27
CA LEU A 193 -7.77 -12.13 -18.54
C LEU A 193 -9.16 -12.77 -18.36
N ALA A 194 -9.38 -13.53 -17.28
CA ALA A 194 -10.69 -14.10 -16.96
C ALA A 194 -11.75 -13.00 -16.79
N GLY A 195 -11.44 -11.92 -16.06
CA GLY A 195 -12.32 -10.76 -15.93
C GLY A 195 -12.58 -10.05 -17.25
N PHE A 196 -11.52 -9.83 -18.04
CA PHE A 196 -11.60 -9.18 -19.35
C PHE A 196 -12.49 -9.97 -20.33
N PHE A 197 -12.21 -11.24 -20.53
CA PHE A 197 -12.99 -12.08 -21.46
C PHE A 197 -14.39 -12.37 -20.91
N GLY A 198 -14.57 -12.53 -19.61
CA GLY A 198 -15.87 -12.71 -18.98
C GLY A 198 -16.80 -11.52 -19.21
N ALA A 199 -16.29 -10.30 -19.07
CA ALA A 199 -17.05 -9.10 -19.37
C ALA A 199 -17.35 -8.96 -20.87
N ARG A 200 -16.39 -9.27 -21.75
CA ARG A 200 -16.55 -9.22 -23.20
C ARG A 200 -17.56 -10.26 -23.69
N ALA A 201 -17.57 -11.45 -23.11
CA ALA A 201 -18.55 -12.51 -23.37
C ALA A 201 -19.94 -12.19 -22.76
N GLY A 202 -20.04 -11.11 -22.02
CA GLY A 202 -21.33 -10.68 -21.46
C GLY A 202 -21.80 -11.48 -20.26
N ILE A 203 -20.90 -12.24 -19.59
CA ILE A 203 -21.22 -13.05 -18.41
C ILE A 203 -21.68 -12.12 -17.27
N PRO A 204 -22.89 -12.32 -16.70
CA PRO A 204 -23.46 -11.41 -15.70
C PRO A 204 -22.58 -11.21 -14.46
N ALA A 205 -21.88 -12.27 -14.02
CA ALA A 205 -21.02 -12.23 -12.84
C ALA A 205 -19.85 -11.21 -12.94
N PHE A 206 -19.48 -10.75 -14.14
CA PHE A 206 -18.44 -9.77 -14.39
C PHE A 206 -18.99 -8.38 -14.76
N ARG A 207 -20.32 -8.18 -14.78
CA ARG A 207 -20.94 -6.90 -15.16
C ARG A 207 -21.06 -5.91 -13.99
N ASP A 208 -21.13 -6.39 -12.75
CA ASP A 208 -21.32 -5.56 -11.55
C ASP A 208 -19.97 -5.08 -11.02
N GLY A 209 -19.35 -4.12 -11.69
CA GLY A 209 -18.20 -3.38 -11.20
C GLY A 209 -18.61 -2.54 -9.99
N GLY A 210 -18.16 -2.94 -8.80
CA GLY A 210 -18.48 -2.26 -7.57
C GLY A 210 -17.91 -0.86 -7.48
N GLY A 211 -18.77 0.14 -7.40
CA GLY A 211 -18.40 1.48 -6.96
C GLY A 211 -17.91 1.44 -5.50
N HIS A 212 -16.87 2.19 -5.19
CA HIS A 212 -16.37 2.36 -3.83
C HIS A 212 -17.35 3.23 -3.03
N GLY A 213 -17.59 2.84 -1.77
CA GLY A 213 -18.49 3.55 -0.88
C GLY A 213 -17.93 4.91 -0.45
N LYS A 214 -18.78 5.69 0.20
CA LYS A 214 -18.47 7.02 0.74
C LYS A 214 -17.24 6.99 1.65
N VAL A 215 -16.33 7.94 1.49
CA VAL A 215 -15.18 8.20 2.35
C VAL A 215 -15.47 9.50 3.10
N GLY A 216 -15.45 9.47 4.45
CA GLY A 216 -15.73 10.65 5.26
C GLY A 216 -17.17 10.80 5.75
N LYS A 217 -17.34 11.66 6.75
CA LYS A 217 -18.64 11.96 7.38
C LYS A 217 -19.30 13.22 6.80
N VAL A 218 -18.50 14.13 6.26
CA VAL A 218 -18.93 15.42 5.72
C VAL A 218 -18.73 15.38 4.21
N GLN A 219 -19.78 15.73 3.45
CA GLN A 219 -19.70 15.86 1.99
C GLN A 219 -19.51 17.33 1.63
N VAL A 220 -18.36 17.67 1.08
CA VAL A 220 -18.04 19.01 0.59
C VAL A 220 -18.29 19.04 -0.93
N PRO A 221 -19.20 19.88 -1.44
CA PRO A 221 -19.45 20.03 -2.87
C PRO A 221 -18.21 20.57 -3.59
N ASP A 222 -17.93 20.11 -4.81
CA ASP A 222 -16.79 20.60 -5.60
C ASP A 222 -16.83 22.12 -5.83
N ALA A 223 -18.02 22.70 -6.00
CA ALA A 223 -18.21 24.13 -6.19
C ALA A 223 -17.74 25.00 -5.00
N GLU A 224 -17.69 24.46 -3.79
CA GLU A 224 -17.28 25.17 -2.57
C GLU A 224 -15.77 25.00 -2.27
N THR A 225 -14.97 24.52 -3.23
CA THR A 225 -13.56 24.19 -3.03
C THR A 225 -12.65 24.99 -3.96
N LEU A 226 -11.35 25.03 -3.63
CA LEU A 226 -10.37 25.78 -4.41
C LEU A 226 -10.22 25.32 -5.86
N LEU A 227 -10.36 24.01 -6.13
CA LEU A 227 -10.30 23.47 -7.49
C LEU A 227 -11.64 23.63 -8.23
N GLY A 228 -12.73 23.92 -7.52
CA GLY A 228 -14.05 24.09 -8.12
C GLY A 228 -14.54 22.89 -8.94
N GLU A 229 -15.47 23.09 -9.87
CA GLU A 229 -15.98 22.06 -10.78
C GLU A 229 -15.14 21.93 -12.05
N GLU A 230 -14.40 22.95 -12.44
CA GLU A 230 -13.59 22.97 -13.66
C GLU A 230 -12.23 22.28 -13.44
N SER A 231 -11.79 21.57 -14.48
CA SER A 231 -10.46 20.96 -14.47
C SER A 231 -9.39 22.01 -14.80
N PRO A 232 -8.28 22.11 -14.03
CA PRO A 232 -7.21 23.05 -14.31
C PRO A 232 -6.68 22.90 -15.74
N GLU A 233 -6.35 23.99 -16.42
CA GLU A 233 -5.89 24.01 -17.82
C GLU A 233 -4.73 23.03 -18.11
N HIS A 234 -3.81 22.86 -17.16
CA HIS A 234 -2.67 21.97 -17.29
C HIS A 234 -3.02 20.47 -17.29
N THR A 235 -4.27 20.12 -16.95
CA THR A 235 -4.77 18.73 -17.01
C THR A 235 -5.16 18.30 -18.42
N GLN A 236 -5.22 19.24 -19.38
CA GLN A 236 -5.49 18.92 -20.76
C GLN A 236 -4.33 18.11 -21.37
N ILE A 237 -4.71 17.17 -22.26
CA ILE A 237 -3.76 16.25 -22.90
C ILE A 237 -2.76 17.03 -23.75
N ASN A 238 -1.50 17.07 -23.31
CA ASN A 238 -0.38 17.58 -24.10
C ASN A 238 0.57 16.43 -24.46
N ARG A 239 0.58 16.01 -25.72
CA ARG A 239 1.39 14.87 -26.18
C ARG A 239 2.90 15.10 -25.97
N GLY A 240 3.39 16.34 -26.17
CA GLY A 240 4.79 16.66 -25.95
C GLY A 240 5.20 16.59 -24.49
N TRP A 241 4.33 17.02 -23.58
CA TRP A 241 4.56 16.87 -22.14
C TRP A 241 4.50 15.40 -21.72
N ALA A 242 3.48 14.65 -22.18
CA ALA A 242 3.32 13.23 -21.86
C ALA A 242 4.56 12.42 -22.33
N PHE A 243 5.08 12.68 -23.51
CA PHE A 243 6.29 12.03 -24.01
C PHE A 243 7.51 12.36 -23.14
N ARG A 244 7.74 13.65 -22.83
CA ARG A 244 8.87 14.07 -21.99
C ARG A 244 8.81 13.47 -20.60
N ILE A 245 7.65 13.54 -19.93
CA ILE A 245 7.51 13.02 -18.58
C ILE A 245 7.71 11.50 -18.53
N SER A 246 7.16 10.79 -19.54
CA SER A 246 7.36 9.36 -19.67
C SER A 246 8.83 9.00 -19.91
N ALA A 247 9.51 9.69 -20.81
CA ALA A 247 10.92 9.45 -21.09
C ALA A 247 11.80 9.69 -19.86
N VAL A 248 11.55 10.77 -19.09
CA VAL A 248 12.29 11.08 -17.87
C VAL A 248 12.07 10.00 -16.80
N PHE A 249 10.82 9.64 -16.49
CA PHE A 249 10.55 8.66 -15.42
C PHE A 249 10.91 7.23 -15.82
N LEU A 250 10.77 6.85 -17.11
CA LEU A 250 11.32 5.59 -17.62
C LEU A 250 12.83 5.54 -17.52
N ALA A 251 13.52 6.62 -17.86
CA ALA A 251 14.97 6.70 -17.74
C ALA A 251 15.40 6.63 -16.26
N LEU A 252 14.76 7.40 -15.36
CA LEU A 252 15.04 7.38 -13.93
C LEU A 252 14.81 6.00 -13.32
N TRP A 253 13.87 5.24 -13.81
CA TRP A 253 13.57 3.89 -13.36
C TRP A 253 14.49 2.86 -13.99
N LEU A 254 14.51 2.76 -15.34
CA LEU A 254 15.12 1.63 -16.05
C LEU A 254 16.63 1.79 -16.32
N VAL A 255 17.15 3.02 -16.41
CA VAL A 255 18.60 3.21 -16.66
C VAL A 255 19.44 2.72 -15.47
N PRO A 256 19.14 3.04 -14.20
CA PRO A 256 19.89 2.45 -13.07
C PRO A 256 19.80 0.92 -13.04
N VAL A 257 18.62 0.35 -13.33
CA VAL A 257 18.43 -1.11 -13.40
C VAL A 257 19.32 -1.70 -14.50
N ALA A 258 19.26 -1.16 -15.71
CA ALA A 258 20.07 -1.64 -16.84
C ALA A 258 21.58 -1.53 -16.58
N LEU A 259 22.01 -0.44 -15.93
CA LEU A 259 23.42 -0.25 -15.56
C LEU A 259 23.87 -1.30 -14.53
N LEU A 260 23.05 -1.61 -13.51
CA LEU A 260 23.37 -2.65 -12.53
C LEU A 260 23.56 -4.02 -13.22
N PHE A 261 22.65 -4.39 -14.12
CA PHE A 261 22.78 -5.65 -14.89
C PHE A 261 23.99 -5.65 -15.81
N ALA A 262 24.29 -4.54 -16.46
CA ALA A 262 25.42 -4.44 -17.38
C ALA A 262 26.78 -4.46 -16.67
N VAL A 263 26.88 -3.83 -15.50
CA VAL A 263 28.15 -3.68 -14.75
C VAL A 263 28.41 -4.88 -13.84
N PHE A 264 27.38 -5.31 -13.10
CA PHE A 264 27.55 -6.33 -12.05
C PHE A 264 27.01 -7.71 -12.45
N GLY A 265 26.24 -7.79 -13.55
CA GLY A 265 25.63 -9.03 -14.01
C GLY A 265 24.36 -9.43 -13.22
N PRO A 266 23.62 -10.48 -13.69
CA PRO A 266 22.34 -10.88 -13.12
C PRO A 266 22.45 -11.59 -11.76
N ALA A 267 23.60 -12.15 -11.40
CA ALA A 267 23.81 -12.85 -10.14
C ALA A 267 24.09 -11.91 -8.95
N ASN A 268 24.40 -10.63 -9.22
CA ASN A 268 24.66 -9.66 -8.17
C ASN A 268 23.39 -9.28 -7.42
N VAL A 269 23.45 -9.18 -6.08
CA VAL A 269 22.28 -8.87 -5.23
C VAL A 269 21.60 -7.56 -5.60
N PHE A 270 22.33 -6.50 -5.97
CA PHE A 270 21.74 -5.22 -6.36
C PHE A 270 20.99 -5.33 -7.69
N SER A 271 21.50 -6.13 -8.65
CA SER A 271 20.79 -6.43 -9.90
C SER A 271 19.50 -7.22 -9.62
N GLN A 272 19.57 -8.22 -8.76
CA GLN A 272 18.40 -9.02 -8.34
C GLN A 272 17.36 -8.15 -7.66
N ILE A 273 17.76 -7.32 -6.69
CA ILE A 273 16.88 -6.35 -6.00
C ILE A 273 16.23 -5.41 -7.01
N ALA A 274 17.01 -4.78 -7.88
CA ALA A 274 16.50 -3.85 -8.87
C ALA A 274 15.52 -4.51 -9.84
N GLY A 275 15.83 -5.70 -10.35
CA GLY A 275 14.99 -6.46 -11.26
C GLY A 275 13.70 -6.93 -10.59
N PHE A 276 13.81 -7.59 -9.45
CA PHE A 276 12.65 -8.13 -8.73
C PHE A 276 11.65 -7.04 -8.31
N PHE A 277 12.12 -5.99 -7.63
CA PHE A 277 11.22 -4.92 -7.19
C PHE A 277 10.70 -4.06 -8.33
N SER A 278 11.39 -4.00 -9.48
CA SER A 278 10.84 -3.38 -10.70
C SER A 278 9.67 -4.19 -11.27
N VAL A 279 9.77 -5.51 -11.32
CA VAL A 279 8.66 -6.39 -11.72
C VAL A 279 7.51 -6.28 -10.72
N MET A 280 7.83 -6.32 -9.41
CA MET A 280 6.86 -6.15 -8.34
C MET A 280 6.05 -4.84 -8.51
N ALA A 281 6.72 -3.73 -8.81
CA ALA A 281 6.04 -2.43 -8.97
C ALA A 281 5.01 -2.41 -10.12
N VAL A 282 5.19 -3.24 -11.14
CA VAL A 282 4.26 -3.37 -12.29
C VAL A 282 3.09 -4.29 -11.96
N VAL A 283 3.31 -5.34 -11.16
CA VAL A 283 2.27 -6.33 -10.84
C VAL A 283 1.53 -6.07 -9.54
N THR A 284 1.81 -4.95 -8.86
CA THR A 284 1.15 -4.55 -7.61
C THR A 284 -0.25 -4.00 -7.87
N PHE A 285 -1.25 -4.86 -7.93
CA PHE A 285 -2.66 -4.49 -8.01
C PHE A 285 -3.39 -4.95 -6.75
N GLY A 286 -4.43 -4.21 -6.34
CA GLY A 286 -5.31 -4.60 -5.24
C GLY A 286 -4.77 -4.34 -3.83
N GLY A 287 -3.76 -3.45 -3.72
CA GLY A 287 -3.24 -2.97 -2.44
C GLY A 287 -1.97 -3.68 -1.96
N ALA A 288 -1.33 -3.11 -0.93
CA ALA A 288 -0.02 -3.53 -0.46
C ALA A 288 0.03 -5.00 0.02
N TYR A 289 -1.00 -5.47 0.72
CA TYR A 289 -0.98 -6.85 1.27
C TYR A 289 -0.86 -7.94 0.21
N ALA A 290 -1.42 -7.74 -0.99
CA ALA A 290 -1.33 -8.70 -2.08
C ALA A 290 0.11 -8.91 -2.53
N VAL A 291 0.80 -7.81 -2.74
CA VAL A 291 2.19 -7.84 -3.20
C VAL A 291 3.13 -8.34 -2.11
N LEU A 292 2.78 -8.14 -0.83
CA LEU A 292 3.59 -8.65 0.27
C LEU A 292 3.61 -10.17 0.33
N ALA A 293 2.56 -10.85 -0.12
CA ALA A 293 2.57 -12.31 -0.28
C ALA A 293 3.60 -12.74 -1.34
N TYR A 294 3.65 -12.02 -2.46
CA TYR A 294 4.64 -12.24 -3.51
C TYR A 294 6.06 -11.96 -3.03
N VAL A 295 6.26 -10.84 -2.35
CA VAL A 295 7.57 -10.48 -1.77
C VAL A 295 8.03 -11.52 -0.73
N ALA A 296 7.12 -11.99 0.14
CA ALA A 296 7.44 -13.01 1.13
C ALA A 296 7.86 -14.32 0.46
N GLN A 297 7.12 -14.77 -0.56
CA GLN A 297 7.45 -15.97 -1.31
C GLN A 297 8.84 -15.86 -1.97
N GLU A 298 9.09 -14.79 -2.71
CA GLU A 298 10.35 -14.62 -3.44
C GLU A 298 11.54 -14.38 -2.50
N ALA A 299 11.40 -13.46 -1.53
CA ALA A 299 12.49 -13.10 -0.64
C ALA A 299 12.91 -14.23 0.29
N VAL A 300 11.97 -15.11 0.69
CA VAL A 300 12.25 -16.22 1.60
C VAL A 300 12.59 -17.50 0.83
N GLN A 301 11.76 -17.88 -0.18
CA GLN A 301 11.89 -19.20 -0.82
C GLN A 301 12.87 -19.22 -1.98
N ASN A 302 12.92 -18.15 -2.80
CA ASN A 302 13.72 -18.14 -4.01
C ASN A 302 15.07 -17.45 -3.84
N TYR A 303 15.08 -16.26 -3.23
CA TYR A 303 16.32 -15.50 -3.05
C TYR A 303 17.02 -15.80 -1.73
N GLY A 304 16.32 -16.29 -0.69
CA GLY A 304 16.88 -16.52 0.63
C GLY A 304 17.37 -15.25 1.35
N TRP A 305 16.82 -14.07 0.98
CA TRP A 305 17.17 -12.79 1.60
C TRP A 305 16.69 -12.69 3.05
N LEU A 306 15.59 -13.36 3.36
CA LEU A 306 14.95 -13.36 4.68
C LEU A 306 14.64 -14.78 5.16
N ALA A 307 14.74 -14.99 6.47
CA ALA A 307 14.07 -16.11 7.11
C ALA A 307 12.55 -15.86 7.22
N PRO A 308 11.70 -16.90 7.29
CA PRO A 308 10.24 -16.76 7.37
C PRO A 308 9.76 -15.79 8.45
N GLY A 309 10.35 -15.86 9.65
CA GLY A 309 9.99 -14.98 10.77
C GLY A 309 10.37 -13.51 10.57
N GLU A 310 11.39 -13.23 9.78
CA GLU A 310 11.87 -11.86 9.54
C GLU A 310 10.97 -11.05 8.62
N MET A 311 10.25 -11.72 7.73
CA MET A 311 9.23 -11.04 6.92
C MET A 311 8.10 -10.48 7.79
N LEU A 312 7.73 -11.21 8.86
CA LEU A 312 6.76 -10.74 9.86
C LEU A 312 7.32 -9.58 10.69
N ASP A 313 8.61 -9.63 11.05
CA ASP A 313 9.28 -8.53 11.76
C ASP A 313 9.26 -7.25 10.91
N GLY A 314 9.60 -7.37 9.62
CA GLY A 314 9.53 -6.26 8.66
C GLY A 314 8.11 -5.70 8.50
N LEU A 315 7.09 -6.55 8.47
CA LEU A 315 5.70 -6.12 8.45
C LEU A 315 5.30 -5.40 9.73
N GLY A 316 5.71 -5.91 10.89
CA GLY A 316 5.51 -5.25 12.17
C GLY A 316 6.11 -3.85 12.20
N MET A 317 7.34 -3.68 11.67
CA MET A 317 7.97 -2.36 11.51
C MET A 317 7.11 -1.44 10.61
N ALA A 318 6.66 -1.93 9.45
CA ALA A 318 5.90 -1.12 8.50
C ALA A 318 4.52 -0.69 9.02
N GLU A 319 3.87 -1.53 9.83
CA GLU A 319 2.58 -1.19 10.47
C GLU A 319 2.73 -0.17 11.62
N THR A 320 3.91 -0.07 12.21
CA THR A 320 4.18 0.85 13.32
C THR A 320 4.81 2.17 12.88
N THR A 321 5.22 2.29 11.62
CA THR A 321 5.88 3.47 11.07
C THR A 321 4.96 4.31 10.18
N PRO A 322 5.23 5.62 10.02
CA PRO A 322 4.51 6.43 9.04
C PRO A 322 4.89 6.03 7.61
N GLY A 323 4.04 6.33 6.64
CA GLY A 323 4.26 6.06 5.22
C GLY A 323 3.54 4.82 4.69
N PRO A 324 3.66 4.52 3.39
CA PRO A 324 2.98 3.40 2.77
C PRO A 324 3.40 2.05 3.36
N LEU A 325 2.45 1.15 3.60
CA LEU A 325 2.74 -0.20 4.13
C LEU A 325 3.76 -0.97 3.28
N ILE A 326 3.79 -0.72 1.97
CA ILE A 326 4.75 -1.32 1.05
C ILE A 326 6.22 -0.95 1.37
N MET A 327 6.46 -0.01 2.28
CA MET A 327 7.82 0.33 2.76
C MET A 327 8.54 -0.84 3.41
N VAL A 328 7.85 -1.90 3.82
CA VAL A 328 8.49 -3.16 4.24
C VAL A 328 9.44 -3.71 3.16
N THR A 329 9.20 -3.44 1.88
CA THR A 329 10.10 -3.84 0.79
C THR A 329 11.50 -3.23 0.93
N GLN A 330 11.60 -2.02 1.50
CA GLN A 330 12.89 -1.39 1.81
C GLN A 330 13.67 -2.23 2.84
N PHE A 331 13.02 -2.75 3.87
CA PHE A 331 13.62 -3.68 4.82
C PHE A 331 14.08 -4.97 4.13
N VAL A 332 13.25 -5.53 3.25
CA VAL A 332 13.61 -6.75 2.49
C VAL A 332 14.88 -6.53 1.65
N GLY A 333 14.93 -5.45 0.86
CA GLY A 333 16.11 -5.14 0.06
C GLY A 333 17.32 -4.74 0.89
N PHE A 334 17.10 -4.12 2.06
CA PHE A 334 18.18 -3.87 3.03
C PHE A 334 18.78 -5.19 3.53
N MET A 335 17.97 -6.12 4.01
CA MET A 335 18.45 -7.39 4.57
C MET A 335 19.10 -8.28 3.50
N GLY A 336 18.54 -8.31 2.29
CA GLY A 336 19.12 -9.02 1.16
C GLY A 336 20.55 -8.55 0.85
N ALA A 337 20.76 -7.25 0.74
CA ALA A 337 22.08 -6.69 0.46
C ALA A 337 23.02 -6.70 1.69
N PHE A 338 22.48 -6.56 2.91
CA PHE A 338 23.25 -6.62 4.15
C PHE A 338 23.95 -7.97 4.36
N ARG A 339 23.31 -9.05 3.92
CA ARG A 339 23.82 -10.43 4.05
C ARG A 339 24.71 -10.86 2.90
N ASP A 340 24.68 -10.14 1.81
CA ASP A 340 25.52 -10.44 0.66
C ASP A 340 26.98 -10.03 0.90
N VAL A 341 27.91 -10.94 0.60
CA VAL A 341 29.36 -10.72 0.78
C VAL A 341 29.97 -10.01 -0.44
N SER A 342 29.31 -8.97 -0.95
CA SER A 342 29.67 -8.28 -2.21
C SER A 342 30.85 -7.30 -2.12
N GLY A 343 31.65 -7.36 -1.05
CA GLY A 343 32.85 -6.52 -0.89
C GLY A 343 32.58 -5.11 -0.31
N LEU A 344 31.34 -4.76 -0.02
CA LEU A 344 30.95 -3.55 0.71
C LEU A 344 30.78 -3.84 2.21
N PRO A 345 31.01 -2.86 3.10
CA PRO A 345 30.62 -3.00 4.50
C PRO A 345 29.11 -3.33 4.59
N PRO A 346 28.70 -4.33 5.42
CA PRO A 346 27.33 -4.83 5.43
C PRO A 346 26.25 -3.76 5.62
N LEU A 347 26.44 -2.81 6.55
CA LEU A 347 25.49 -1.71 6.75
C LEU A 347 25.39 -0.78 5.53
N MET A 348 26.52 -0.55 4.83
CA MET A 348 26.50 0.26 3.61
C MET A 348 25.77 -0.49 2.49
N ALA A 349 26.07 -1.78 2.31
CA ALA A 349 25.39 -2.61 1.32
C ALA A 349 23.88 -2.66 1.59
N GLY A 350 23.48 -2.92 2.84
CA GLY A 350 22.08 -2.91 3.26
C GLY A 350 21.38 -1.56 3.00
N THR A 351 22.05 -0.46 3.35
CA THR A 351 21.50 0.90 3.12
C THR A 351 21.27 1.15 1.63
N LEU A 352 22.24 0.82 0.77
CA LEU A 352 22.12 0.97 -0.68
C LEU A 352 21.02 0.04 -1.24
N GLY A 353 20.94 -1.22 -0.77
CA GLY A 353 19.88 -2.15 -1.17
C GLY A 353 18.49 -1.66 -0.81
N GLY A 354 18.31 -1.14 0.41
CA GLY A 354 17.04 -0.55 0.85
C GLY A 354 16.66 0.71 0.06
N LEU A 355 17.59 1.62 -0.21
CA LEU A 355 17.34 2.81 -1.03
C LEU A 355 17.04 2.45 -2.48
N LEU A 356 17.76 1.49 -3.06
CA LEU A 356 17.51 0.97 -4.41
C LEU A 356 16.10 0.38 -4.50
N THR A 357 15.71 -0.43 -3.53
CA THR A 357 14.35 -1.00 -3.46
C THR A 357 13.29 0.10 -3.44
N THR A 358 13.47 1.11 -2.59
CA THR A 358 12.57 2.26 -2.53
C THR A 358 12.50 2.98 -3.87
N TRP A 359 13.64 3.22 -4.50
CA TRP A 359 13.73 3.90 -5.79
C TRP A 359 12.94 3.16 -6.88
N VAL A 360 13.18 1.87 -7.08
CA VAL A 360 12.53 1.10 -8.15
C VAL A 360 11.06 0.79 -7.86
N THR A 361 10.64 0.83 -6.59
CA THR A 361 9.26 0.64 -6.19
C THR A 361 8.41 1.89 -6.44
N PHE A 362 8.92 3.07 -6.11
CA PHE A 362 8.12 4.31 -6.11
C PHE A 362 8.28 5.16 -7.38
N THR A 363 9.41 5.08 -8.08
CA THR A 363 9.61 5.84 -9.35
C THR A 363 8.54 5.52 -10.40
N PRO A 364 8.14 4.26 -10.65
CA PRO A 364 7.05 3.94 -11.58
C PRO A 364 5.71 4.56 -11.20
N CYS A 365 5.43 4.76 -9.91
CA CYS A 365 4.17 5.34 -9.45
C CYS A 365 3.98 6.77 -9.97
N PHE A 366 5.05 7.56 -10.01
CA PHE A 366 5.00 8.90 -10.62
C PHE A 366 4.72 8.81 -12.13
N LEU A 367 5.37 7.86 -12.81
CA LEU A 367 5.12 7.63 -14.24
C LEU A 367 3.64 7.33 -14.50
N TRP A 368 3.07 6.39 -13.77
CA TRP A 368 1.67 5.99 -13.95
C TRP A 368 0.71 7.16 -13.74
N ILE A 369 0.95 7.96 -12.70
CA ILE A 369 0.10 9.12 -12.41
C ILE A 369 0.26 10.17 -13.49
N PHE A 370 1.45 10.63 -13.80
CA PHE A 370 1.63 11.73 -14.74
C PHE A 370 1.22 11.34 -16.18
N LEU A 371 1.50 10.10 -16.59
CA LEU A 371 1.09 9.61 -17.90
C LEU A 371 -0.42 9.43 -17.99
N GLY A 372 -1.02 8.86 -16.95
CA GLY A 372 -2.41 8.44 -16.99
C GLY A 372 -3.42 9.50 -16.55
N ALA A 373 -3.01 10.47 -15.71
CA ALA A 373 -3.91 11.49 -15.18
C ALA A 373 -4.71 12.26 -16.25
N PRO A 374 -4.14 12.66 -17.39
CA PRO A 374 -4.91 13.30 -18.46
C PRO A 374 -5.95 12.41 -19.13
N PHE A 375 -5.86 11.08 -18.97
CA PHE A 375 -6.75 10.10 -19.59
C PHE A 375 -7.82 9.56 -18.63
N ILE A 376 -7.84 10.03 -17.39
CA ILE A 376 -8.71 9.54 -16.33
C ILE A 376 -10.20 9.53 -16.75
N GLU A 377 -10.65 10.57 -17.42
CA GLU A 377 -12.03 10.70 -17.92
C GLU A 377 -12.37 9.67 -19.00
N ARG A 378 -11.40 9.27 -19.83
CA ARG A 378 -11.58 8.25 -20.89
C ARG A 378 -11.59 6.82 -20.33
N LEU A 379 -10.87 6.57 -19.25
CA LEU A 379 -10.83 5.26 -18.59
C LEU A 379 -12.08 5.04 -17.74
N ARG A 380 -12.73 6.14 -17.33
CA ARG A 380 -13.96 6.11 -16.55
C ARG A 380 -15.08 5.45 -17.36
N GLY A 381 -15.72 4.44 -16.78
CA GLY A 381 -16.85 3.74 -17.40
C GLY A 381 -16.48 2.61 -18.37
N ASN A 382 -15.19 2.29 -18.53
CA ASN A 382 -14.78 1.09 -19.27
C ASN A 382 -15.11 -0.17 -18.46
N LYS A 383 -16.27 -0.77 -18.76
CA LYS A 383 -16.80 -1.94 -18.04
C LYS A 383 -15.87 -3.14 -18.12
N VAL A 384 -15.15 -3.31 -19.22
CA VAL A 384 -14.24 -4.45 -19.44
C VAL A 384 -12.99 -4.31 -18.56
N LEU A 385 -12.41 -3.11 -18.49
CA LEU A 385 -11.27 -2.84 -17.62
C LEU A 385 -11.68 -2.99 -16.15
N THR A 386 -12.83 -2.45 -15.76
CA THR A 386 -13.35 -2.59 -14.39
C THR A 386 -13.56 -4.06 -14.02
N ALA A 387 -14.06 -4.88 -14.92
CA ALA A 387 -14.25 -6.31 -14.69
C ALA A 387 -12.92 -7.07 -14.53
N ALA A 388 -11.92 -6.74 -15.36
CA ALA A 388 -10.58 -7.31 -15.23
C ALA A 388 -9.98 -7.01 -13.84
N LEU A 389 -10.05 -5.75 -13.40
CA LEU A 389 -9.54 -5.32 -12.08
C LEU A 389 -10.34 -5.91 -10.91
N THR A 390 -11.67 -6.08 -11.07
CA THR A 390 -12.50 -6.76 -10.08
C THR A 390 -12.08 -8.22 -9.91
N ALA A 391 -11.80 -8.93 -11.02
CA ALA A 391 -11.31 -10.30 -10.98
C ALA A 391 -9.91 -10.39 -10.36
N ILE A 392 -9.01 -9.45 -10.69
CA ILE A 392 -7.69 -9.34 -10.05
C ILE A 392 -7.86 -9.13 -8.54
N THR A 393 -8.72 -8.21 -8.11
CA THR A 393 -8.97 -7.95 -6.67
C THR A 393 -9.54 -9.19 -5.96
N ALA A 394 -10.38 -9.98 -6.63
CA ALA A 394 -10.86 -11.24 -6.09
C ALA A 394 -9.73 -12.27 -5.94
N ALA A 395 -8.85 -12.41 -6.94
CA ALA A 395 -7.67 -13.28 -6.85
C ALA A 395 -6.75 -12.89 -5.70
N VAL A 396 -6.56 -11.59 -5.50
CA VAL A 396 -5.77 -11.01 -4.40
C VAL A 396 -6.27 -11.46 -3.02
N VAL A 397 -7.58 -11.62 -2.82
CA VAL A 397 -8.11 -12.18 -1.55
C VAL A 397 -7.56 -13.57 -1.28
N GLY A 398 -7.52 -14.43 -2.29
CA GLY A 398 -6.93 -15.77 -2.18
C GLY A 398 -5.43 -15.73 -1.86
N VAL A 399 -4.71 -14.80 -2.48
CA VAL A 399 -3.27 -14.61 -2.25
C VAL A 399 -2.97 -14.11 -0.84
N ILE A 400 -3.74 -13.14 -0.33
CA ILE A 400 -3.58 -12.65 1.05
C ILE A 400 -3.98 -13.74 2.06
N LEU A 401 -4.98 -14.56 1.74
CA LEU A 401 -5.33 -15.70 2.58
C LEU A 401 -4.17 -16.71 2.66
N ASN A 402 -3.49 -16.98 1.54
CA ASN A 402 -2.28 -17.79 1.55
C ASN A 402 -1.19 -17.20 2.46
N LEU A 403 -0.97 -15.89 2.38
CA LEU A 403 -0.03 -15.20 3.26
C LEU A 403 -0.41 -15.35 4.74
N ALA A 404 -1.69 -15.20 5.08
CA ALA A 404 -2.18 -15.35 6.44
C ALA A 404 -1.97 -16.78 6.97
N VAL A 405 -2.24 -17.79 6.15
CA VAL A 405 -2.00 -19.22 6.50
C VAL A 405 -0.50 -19.47 6.68
N TRP A 406 0.32 -19.02 5.75
CA TRP A 406 1.77 -19.19 5.79
C TRP A 406 2.37 -18.53 7.03
N PHE A 407 1.99 -17.29 7.34
CA PHE A 407 2.39 -16.61 8.57
C PHE A 407 1.91 -17.34 9.82
N GLY A 408 0.65 -17.81 9.83
CA GLY A 408 0.09 -18.57 10.93
C GLY A 408 0.91 -19.82 11.25
N LEU A 409 1.32 -20.56 10.21
CA LEU A 409 2.18 -21.73 10.36
C LEU A 409 3.54 -21.37 10.99
N HIS A 410 4.20 -20.31 10.52
CA HIS A 410 5.55 -19.93 10.98
C HIS A 410 5.58 -19.10 12.28
N VAL A 411 4.41 -18.61 12.76
CA VAL A 411 4.28 -17.98 14.08
C VAL A 411 3.96 -19.00 15.16
N VAL A 412 3.07 -19.95 14.84
CA VAL A 412 2.51 -20.87 15.81
C VAL A 412 3.34 -22.16 15.96
N PHE A 413 4.14 -22.51 14.96
CA PHE A 413 4.99 -23.70 14.97
C PHE A 413 6.44 -23.33 14.70
N ASP A 414 7.37 -23.85 15.52
CA ASP A 414 8.81 -23.59 15.34
C ASP A 414 9.37 -24.32 14.11
N LYS A 415 8.72 -25.39 13.65
CA LYS A 415 9.13 -26.15 12.46
C LYS A 415 7.96 -26.42 11.54
N VAL A 416 8.16 -26.08 10.26
CA VAL A 416 7.26 -26.37 9.16
C VAL A 416 8.02 -27.25 8.15
N ARG A 417 7.36 -28.26 7.62
CA ARG A 417 7.91 -29.19 6.64
C ARG A 417 7.21 -29.01 5.31
N VAL A 418 7.98 -28.88 4.25
CA VAL A 418 7.44 -28.87 2.89
C VAL A 418 7.21 -30.31 2.41
N ILE A 419 5.98 -30.63 2.01
CA ILE A 419 5.65 -31.90 1.38
C ILE A 419 5.50 -31.67 -0.12
N THR A 420 6.38 -32.30 -0.89
CA THR A 420 6.33 -32.30 -2.35
C THR A 420 5.84 -33.65 -2.84
N SER A 421 4.67 -33.70 -3.51
CA SER A 421 4.11 -34.92 -4.07
C SER A 421 3.17 -34.57 -5.24
N PHE A 422 3.30 -35.26 -6.37
CA PHE A 422 2.45 -35.08 -7.56
C PHE A 422 2.29 -33.62 -8.03
N GLY A 423 3.36 -32.82 -7.92
CA GLY A 423 3.32 -31.38 -8.26
C GLY A 423 2.75 -30.46 -7.17
N LEU A 424 2.27 -31.02 -6.06
CA LEU A 424 1.89 -30.26 -4.87
C LEU A 424 3.13 -29.86 -4.09
N ASN A 425 3.12 -28.65 -3.52
CA ASN A 425 4.17 -28.11 -2.69
C ASN A 425 3.52 -27.43 -1.48
N ILE A 426 3.27 -28.19 -0.40
CA ILE A 426 2.44 -27.75 0.72
C ILE A 426 3.28 -27.68 1.99
N ASP A 427 3.20 -26.54 2.68
CA ASP A 427 3.74 -26.33 4.02
C ASP A 427 2.86 -27.02 5.06
N VAL A 428 3.41 -27.99 5.80
CA VAL A 428 2.72 -28.72 6.85
C VAL A 428 3.43 -28.54 8.18
N PRO A 429 2.72 -28.15 9.25
CA PRO A 429 3.34 -27.95 10.54
C PRO A 429 3.79 -29.27 11.19
N VAL A 430 4.90 -29.23 11.91
CA VAL A 430 5.30 -30.31 12.78
C VAL A 430 4.61 -30.12 14.15
N TRP A 431 3.55 -30.83 14.39
CA TRP A 431 2.66 -30.65 15.55
C TRP A 431 3.37 -30.67 16.91
N SER A 432 4.46 -31.44 17.05
CA SER A 432 5.26 -31.49 18.27
C SER A 432 6.05 -30.20 18.56
N THR A 433 6.08 -29.26 17.62
CA THR A 433 6.77 -27.97 17.74
C THR A 433 5.79 -26.81 17.90
N LEU A 434 4.58 -27.06 18.40
CA LEU A 434 3.58 -26.05 18.70
C LEU A 434 4.08 -25.11 19.79
N ASN A 435 4.21 -23.84 19.49
CA ASN A 435 4.59 -22.78 20.40
C ASN A 435 3.34 -22.24 21.11
N LEU A 436 3.04 -22.79 22.31
CA LEU A 436 1.84 -22.41 23.06
C LEU A 436 1.80 -20.92 23.44
N PRO A 437 2.88 -20.28 23.91
CA PRO A 437 2.90 -18.83 24.14
C PRO A 437 2.55 -18.01 22.89
N ALA A 438 3.13 -18.38 21.74
CA ALA A 438 2.81 -17.71 20.48
C ALA A 438 1.33 -17.90 20.08
N ALA A 439 0.81 -19.12 20.17
CA ALA A 439 -0.59 -19.43 19.87
C ALA A 439 -1.55 -18.66 20.78
N ALA A 440 -1.27 -18.58 22.08
CA ALA A 440 -2.08 -17.82 23.04
C ALA A 440 -2.06 -16.32 22.71
N LEU A 441 -0.89 -15.78 22.35
CA LEU A 441 -0.74 -14.38 22.00
C LEU A 441 -1.46 -14.03 20.68
N VAL A 442 -1.40 -14.92 19.67
CA VAL A 442 -2.17 -14.80 18.43
C VAL A 442 -3.68 -14.79 18.71
N LEU A 443 -4.16 -15.71 19.55
CA LEU A 443 -5.57 -15.75 19.93
C LEU A 443 -6.00 -14.46 20.66
N ALA A 444 -5.18 -13.98 21.59
CA ALA A 444 -5.43 -12.71 22.28
C ALA A 444 -5.46 -11.52 21.30
N ALA A 445 -4.54 -11.46 20.32
CA ALA A 445 -4.51 -10.44 19.28
C ALA A 445 -5.77 -10.50 18.39
N LEU A 446 -6.22 -11.69 17.99
CA LEU A 446 -7.46 -11.88 17.23
C LEU A 446 -8.69 -11.40 18.02
N VAL A 447 -8.78 -11.74 19.31
CA VAL A 447 -9.85 -11.26 20.19
C VAL A 447 -9.80 -9.74 20.33
N ALA A 448 -8.61 -9.14 20.48
CA ALA A 448 -8.44 -7.69 20.56
C ALA A 448 -8.92 -6.98 19.28
N VAL A 449 -8.62 -7.54 18.12
CA VAL A 449 -9.02 -6.98 16.82
C VAL A 449 -10.52 -7.17 16.54
N PHE A 450 -11.06 -8.37 16.73
CA PHE A 450 -12.40 -8.70 16.26
C PHE A 450 -13.50 -8.47 17.31
N HIS A 451 -13.22 -8.76 18.56
CA HIS A 451 -14.20 -8.58 19.64
C HIS A 451 -14.15 -7.17 20.22
N PHE A 452 -12.96 -6.72 20.64
CA PHE A 452 -12.78 -5.37 21.20
C PHE A 452 -12.61 -4.28 20.15
N ARG A 453 -12.39 -4.62 18.87
CA ARG A 453 -12.22 -3.69 17.74
C ARG A 453 -11.12 -2.65 17.98
N LEU A 454 -10.04 -3.06 18.63
CA LEU A 454 -8.89 -2.19 18.89
C LEU A 454 -8.18 -1.84 17.58
N GLY A 455 -7.64 -0.64 17.54
CA GLY A 455 -6.85 -0.18 16.38
C GLY A 455 -5.52 -0.94 16.24
N PRO A 456 -4.95 -1.02 15.03
CA PRO A 456 -3.71 -1.77 14.75
C PRO A 456 -2.55 -1.38 15.68
N VAL A 457 -2.33 -0.07 15.89
CA VAL A 457 -1.24 0.45 16.75
C VAL A 457 -1.38 -0.03 18.19
N THR A 458 -2.62 -0.05 18.73
CA THR A 458 -2.88 -0.52 20.11
C THR A 458 -2.61 -2.02 20.23
N VAL A 459 -3.00 -2.81 19.23
CA VAL A 459 -2.76 -4.26 19.20
C VAL A 459 -1.28 -4.55 19.10
N LEU A 460 -0.54 -3.86 18.21
CA LEU A 460 0.91 -3.99 18.08
C LEU A 460 1.63 -3.65 19.38
N ALA A 461 1.32 -2.51 19.99
CA ALA A 461 1.94 -2.09 21.26
C ALA A 461 1.63 -3.08 22.41
N GLY A 462 0.37 -3.53 22.51
CA GLY A 462 -0.04 -4.51 23.52
C GLY A 462 0.66 -5.86 23.36
N CYS A 463 0.74 -6.38 22.13
CA CYS A 463 1.42 -7.64 21.86
C CYS A 463 2.95 -7.54 22.05
N ALA A 464 3.56 -6.41 21.65
CA ALA A 464 4.98 -6.16 21.89
C ALA A 464 5.31 -6.14 23.40
N ALA A 465 4.50 -5.44 24.19
CA ALA A 465 4.63 -5.43 25.64
C ALA A 465 4.44 -6.83 26.26
N ALA A 466 3.45 -7.59 25.78
CA ALA A 466 3.20 -8.97 26.22
C ALA A 466 4.39 -9.89 25.88
N GLY A 467 4.99 -9.74 24.67
CA GLY A 467 6.19 -10.48 24.29
C GLY A 467 7.38 -10.23 25.25
N LEU A 468 7.62 -8.96 25.64
CA LEU A 468 8.62 -8.61 26.65
C LEU A 468 8.34 -9.26 28.00
N ILE A 469 7.09 -9.22 28.46
CA ILE A 469 6.69 -9.83 29.74
C ILE A 469 6.92 -11.35 29.72
N LEU A 470 6.51 -12.02 28.63
CA LEU A 470 6.70 -13.47 28.49
C LEU A 470 8.17 -13.86 28.52
N ARG A 471 9.04 -13.09 27.85
CA ARG A 471 10.49 -13.31 27.88
C ARG A 471 11.09 -13.08 29.28
N MET A 472 10.67 -11.99 29.98
CA MET A 472 11.11 -11.74 31.37
C MET A 472 10.67 -12.84 32.32
N ALA A 473 9.55 -13.49 32.07
CA ALA A 473 9.05 -14.64 32.81
C ALA A 473 9.69 -15.98 32.41
N ASN A 474 10.64 -15.99 31.45
CA ASN A 474 11.23 -17.19 30.86
C ASN A 474 10.18 -18.20 30.30
N ILE A 475 9.09 -17.68 29.72
CA ILE A 475 8.01 -18.50 29.16
C ILE A 475 8.13 -18.56 27.63
N ALA A 476 8.81 -17.58 27.00
CA ALA A 476 9.00 -17.46 25.56
C ALA A 476 10.46 -17.13 25.21
#